data_442129f008884eed4155880d01bc11ee
#
_entry.id   442129f008884eed4155880d01bc11ee
#
_cell.length_a   1.000
_cell.length_b   1.000
_cell.length_c   1.000
_cell.angle_alpha   90.00
_cell.angle_beta   90.00
_cell.angle_gamma   90.00
#
_symmetry.space_group_name_H-M   'P 1'
#
loop_
_entity.id
_entity.type
_entity.pdbx_description
1 polymer ?
#
loop_
_entity_poly.entity_id
_entity_poly.type
_entity_poly.pdbx_seq_one_letter_code
_entity_poly.pdbx_strand_id
1 'polypeptide(L)'
;MLGTTVTLQEHIRKRAEQDLGIRLRFIVQDGGAVQRDGAMHPDRYELYDQWFHSLDCLWPTHALQPIELASIRRWDEVNALPRTGRIGHAPERGTAGRTGAAGCTPADRLYVQEDGSLGHKPGGRISMLPLTHNADSFVYLEDALPASLAQGEESWAWLLAPELAGRVALQADAAIGAIDAALAVQASGLMCFDDIGNLSIEEIDGLIAILIDFKRRGHFAGFWSSFAEAAQLMIANKVAIQSIWSPATVELERAGLKFRLARPREGYRAWFGGIGISRLAHGRVLDAAYEYLNWWLEGWAGATVARQGFYISNPERSREHMKPDEWAYWYDGARASTDLPGPTSKHLVPAGQVRDGGSYVARMSRIAVWDSVMDEHNYLVRRWTEFMRS
;
A
#
# COMPACT_ATOMS: atom_id res chain seq x y z
N MET A 1 -7.46 3.94 19.22
CA MET A 1 -7.29 3.44 17.83
C MET A 1 -5.80 3.23 17.55
N LEU A 2 -5.43 2.06 17.06
CA LEU A 2 -4.08 1.68 16.63
C LEU A 2 -3.98 1.78 15.11
N GLY A 3 -2.89 2.28 14.56
CA GLY A 3 -2.68 2.33 13.11
C GLY A 3 -1.42 3.08 12.68
N THR A 4 -1.34 3.40 11.40
CA THR A 4 -0.21 4.08 10.79
C THR A 4 -0.45 5.57 10.55
N THR A 5 0.58 6.28 10.11
CA THR A 5 0.51 7.71 9.74
C THR A 5 -0.34 7.98 8.48
N VAL A 6 -0.82 6.96 7.77
CA VAL A 6 -1.68 7.15 6.59
C VAL A 6 -3.02 7.76 6.99
N THR A 7 -3.68 7.20 8.00
CA THR A 7 -5.00 7.62 8.48
C THR A 7 -4.95 8.30 9.84
N LEU A 8 -3.98 7.93 10.71
CA LEU A 8 -3.88 8.45 12.07
C LEU A 8 -3.09 9.76 12.13
N GLN A 9 -3.66 10.82 11.59
CA GLN A 9 -3.05 12.15 11.56
C GLN A 9 -3.77 13.12 12.50
N GLU A 10 -3.03 13.99 13.14
CA GLU A 10 -3.55 14.90 14.18
C GLU A 10 -4.68 15.80 13.68
N HIS A 11 -4.60 16.29 12.45
CA HIS A 11 -5.66 17.13 11.87
C HIS A 11 -6.92 16.32 11.52
N ILE A 12 -6.78 15.04 11.14
CA ILE A 12 -7.91 14.11 10.95
C ILE A 12 -8.58 13.83 12.31
N ARG A 13 -7.77 13.54 13.33
CA ARG A 13 -8.27 13.33 14.70
C ARG A 13 -9.09 14.52 15.19
N LYS A 14 -8.52 15.73 15.14
CA LYS A 14 -9.18 16.96 15.60
C LYS A 14 -10.49 17.21 14.87
N ARG A 15 -10.51 17.02 13.57
CA ARG A 15 -11.71 17.22 12.76
C ARG A 15 -12.78 16.19 13.08
N ALA A 16 -12.44 14.92 13.22
CA ALA A 16 -13.40 13.88 13.61
C ALA A 16 -13.98 14.12 15.03
N GLU A 17 -13.12 14.50 15.98
CA GLU A 17 -13.57 14.83 17.34
C GLU A 17 -14.55 16.01 17.33
N GLN A 18 -14.29 17.04 16.52
CA GLN A 18 -15.16 18.21 16.39
C GLN A 18 -16.50 17.87 15.74
N ASP A 19 -16.47 17.08 14.64
CA ASP A 19 -17.68 16.77 13.87
C ASP A 19 -18.60 15.78 14.61
N LEU A 20 -18.02 14.84 15.38
CA LEU A 20 -18.74 13.73 16.01
C LEU A 20 -18.99 13.91 17.52
N GLY A 21 -18.31 14.85 18.16
CA GLY A 21 -18.42 15.02 19.61
C GLY A 21 -17.85 13.84 20.42
N ILE A 22 -16.96 13.06 19.83
CA ILE A 22 -16.27 11.93 20.47
C ILE A 22 -14.84 12.32 20.84
N ARG A 23 -14.17 11.51 21.66
CA ARG A 23 -12.74 11.63 21.92
C ARG A 23 -12.01 10.47 21.26
N LEU A 24 -10.96 10.80 20.49
CA LEU A 24 -10.10 9.84 19.81
C LEU A 24 -8.69 9.88 20.37
N ARG A 25 -8.14 8.73 20.70
CA ARG A 25 -6.72 8.57 21.03
C ARG A 25 -6.06 7.74 19.92
N PHE A 26 -5.12 8.34 19.21
CA PHE A 26 -4.33 7.66 18.17
C PHE A 26 -3.06 7.08 18.77
N ILE A 27 -2.78 5.82 18.50
CA ILE A 27 -1.54 5.12 18.78
C ILE A 27 -0.92 4.82 17.42
N VAL A 28 0.05 5.63 17.04
CA VAL A 28 0.70 5.55 15.73
C VAL A 28 1.95 4.72 15.84
N GLN A 29 2.09 3.72 14.99
CA GLN A 29 3.25 2.84 14.90
C GLN A 29 3.59 2.61 13.42
N ASP A 30 4.77 2.00 13.15
CA ASP A 30 5.07 1.51 11.81
C ASP A 30 4.28 0.23 11.48
N GLY A 31 4.29 -0.14 10.19
CA GLY A 31 3.41 -1.19 9.69
C GLY A 31 3.55 -2.54 10.38
N GLY A 32 4.76 -3.04 10.53
CA GLY A 32 5.02 -4.33 11.19
C GLY A 32 4.71 -4.30 12.69
N ALA A 33 4.93 -3.15 13.36
CA ALA A 33 4.59 -2.98 14.77
C ALA A 33 3.07 -2.94 14.97
N VAL A 34 2.34 -2.23 14.12
CA VAL A 34 0.86 -2.17 14.15
C VAL A 34 0.26 -3.57 14.06
N GLN A 35 0.74 -4.38 13.14
CA GLN A 35 0.25 -5.75 12.94
C GLN A 35 0.52 -6.62 14.18
N ARG A 36 1.77 -6.60 14.69
CA ARG A 36 2.14 -7.39 15.88
C ARG A 36 1.38 -6.95 17.12
N ASP A 37 1.31 -5.64 17.38
CA ASP A 37 0.65 -5.11 18.58
C ASP A 37 -0.86 -5.39 18.54
N GLY A 38 -1.49 -5.24 17.36
CA GLY A 38 -2.89 -5.58 17.17
C GLY A 38 -3.21 -7.06 17.42
N ALA A 39 -2.34 -7.97 16.98
CA ALA A 39 -2.51 -9.40 17.18
C ALA A 39 -2.24 -9.83 18.63
N MET A 40 -1.20 -9.27 19.27
CA MET A 40 -0.77 -9.67 20.62
C MET A 40 -1.54 -9.00 21.74
N HIS A 41 -2.12 -7.82 21.48
CA HIS A 41 -2.81 -7.03 22.51
C HIS A 41 -4.19 -6.56 22.03
N PRO A 42 -5.08 -7.48 21.63
CA PRO A 42 -6.40 -7.14 21.06
C PRO A 42 -7.35 -6.45 22.08
N ASP A 43 -7.01 -6.45 23.35
CA ASP A 43 -7.75 -5.83 24.45
C ASP A 43 -7.42 -4.36 24.68
N ARG A 44 -6.47 -3.79 23.93
CA ARG A 44 -6.00 -2.42 24.16
C ARG A 44 -6.65 -1.34 23.29
N TYR A 45 -7.32 -1.76 22.23
CA TYR A 45 -7.79 -0.84 21.20
C TYR A 45 -9.24 -1.10 20.82
N GLU A 46 -9.97 -0.04 20.54
CA GLU A 46 -11.37 -0.11 20.07
C GLU A 46 -11.46 -0.17 18.55
N LEU A 47 -10.49 0.45 17.87
CA LEU A 47 -10.40 0.50 16.40
C LEU A 47 -8.98 0.18 15.93
N TYR A 48 -8.90 -0.46 14.77
CA TYR A 48 -7.67 -0.86 14.11
C TYR A 48 -7.63 -0.32 12.68
N ASP A 49 -6.65 0.54 12.35
CA ASP A 49 -6.28 0.85 10.98
C ASP A 49 -5.24 -0.17 10.53
N GLN A 50 -5.64 -1.06 9.64
CA GLN A 50 -4.85 -2.20 9.21
C GLN A 50 -4.95 -2.39 7.68
N TRP A 51 -4.08 -3.21 7.13
CA TRP A 51 -4.18 -3.66 5.75
C TRP A 51 -4.99 -4.95 5.64
N PHE A 52 -5.62 -5.16 4.49
CA PHE A 52 -6.38 -6.39 4.24
C PHE A 52 -5.50 -7.64 4.30
N HIS A 53 -4.24 -7.58 3.85
CA HIS A 53 -3.31 -8.70 4.01
C HIS A 53 -2.96 -9.00 5.48
N SER A 54 -3.05 -8.04 6.39
CA SER A 54 -2.84 -8.28 7.82
C SER A 54 -3.96 -9.08 8.48
N LEU A 55 -5.11 -9.20 7.83
CA LEU A 55 -6.25 -9.95 8.37
C LEU A 55 -5.94 -11.44 8.52
N ASP A 56 -5.02 -11.99 7.75
CA ASP A 56 -4.58 -13.38 7.92
C ASP A 56 -3.94 -13.64 9.28
N CYS A 57 -3.34 -12.60 9.90
CA CYS A 57 -2.80 -12.65 11.25
C CYS A 57 -3.81 -12.21 12.32
N LEU A 58 -4.66 -11.22 12.01
CA LEU A 58 -5.53 -10.59 13.00
C LEU A 58 -6.88 -11.30 13.17
N TRP A 59 -7.47 -11.76 12.09
CA TRP A 59 -8.79 -12.37 12.14
C TRP A 59 -8.84 -13.68 12.93
N PRO A 60 -7.87 -14.60 12.78
CA PRO A 60 -7.82 -15.82 13.59
C PRO A 60 -7.62 -15.59 15.10
N THR A 61 -7.04 -14.46 15.50
CA THR A 61 -6.90 -14.10 16.92
C THR A 61 -8.20 -13.59 17.54
N HIS A 62 -9.25 -13.45 16.74
CA HIS A 62 -10.51 -12.81 17.15
C HIS A 62 -10.32 -11.40 17.73
N ALA A 63 -9.30 -10.66 17.28
CA ALA A 63 -9.09 -9.27 17.67
C ALA A 63 -10.22 -8.34 17.17
N LEU A 64 -10.79 -8.67 16.02
CA LEU A 64 -11.82 -7.91 15.35
C LEU A 64 -13.19 -8.60 15.44
N GLN A 65 -14.25 -7.80 15.35
CA GLN A 65 -15.61 -8.26 15.15
C GLN A 65 -16.11 -7.88 13.76
N PRO A 66 -17.10 -8.64 13.22
CA PRO A 66 -17.76 -8.28 11.97
C PRO A 66 -18.41 -6.90 12.05
N ILE A 67 -18.34 -6.14 10.96
CA ILE A 67 -19.03 -4.87 10.78
C ILE A 67 -20.31 -5.13 9.99
N GLU A 68 -21.46 -4.76 10.57
CA GLU A 68 -22.75 -4.89 9.92
C GLU A 68 -22.90 -3.83 8.83
N LEU A 69 -23.07 -4.25 7.57
CA LEU A 69 -23.21 -3.34 6.43
C LEU A 69 -24.45 -2.45 6.53
N ALA A 70 -25.52 -2.94 7.15
CA ALA A 70 -26.71 -2.15 7.40
C ALA A 70 -26.46 -0.89 8.27
N SER A 71 -25.34 -0.87 9.02
CA SER A 71 -24.91 0.27 9.84
C SER A 71 -23.95 1.22 9.11
N ILE A 72 -23.55 0.90 7.87
CA ILE A 72 -22.67 1.73 7.04
C ILE A 72 -23.53 2.50 6.02
N ARG A 73 -23.77 3.77 6.29
CA ARG A 73 -24.73 4.61 5.55
C ARG A 73 -24.41 4.78 4.06
N ARG A 74 -23.13 4.74 3.67
CA ARG A 74 -22.65 5.01 2.29
C ARG A 74 -21.91 3.83 1.68
N TRP A 75 -22.29 2.61 2.09
CA TRP A 75 -21.65 1.42 1.55
C TRP A 75 -21.74 1.32 0.02
N ASP A 76 -22.86 1.74 -0.54
CA ASP A 76 -23.11 1.68 -1.99
C ASP A 76 -22.21 2.65 -2.78
N GLU A 77 -21.66 3.68 -2.13
CA GLU A 77 -20.72 4.63 -2.74
C GLU A 77 -19.27 4.10 -2.74
N VAL A 78 -18.98 3.00 -2.03
CA VAL A 78 -17.68 2.34 -2.09
C VAL A 78 -17.48 1.74 -3.47
N ASN A 79 -16.35 2.07 -4.13
CA ASN A 79 -16.08 1.64 -5.50
C ASN A 79 -15.88 0.11 -5.62
N ALA A 80 -15.71 -0.37 -6.87
CA ALA A 80 -15.59 -1.81 -7.12
C ALA A 80 -14.29 -2.43 -6.62
N LEU A 81 -13.21 -1.64 -6.49
CA LEU A 81 -11.88 -2.19 -6.23
C LEU A 81 -11.78 -3.09 -4.99
N PRO A 82 -12.25 -2.70 -3.78
CA PRO A 82 -12.18 -3.58 -2.62
C PRO A 82 -13.13 -4.79 -2.71
N ARG A 83 -14.19 -4.70 -3.53
CA ARG A 83 -15.18 -5.77 -3.68
C ARG A 83 -14.81 -6.81 -4.73
N THR A 84 -13.96 -6.44 -5.71
CA THR A 84 -13.63 -7.30 -6.86
C THR A 84 -12.13 -7.49 -7.04
N GLY A 85 -11.29 -6.76 -6.30
CA GLY A 85 -9.83 -6.74 -6.47
C GLY A 85 -9.35 -6.05 -7.76
N ARG A 86 -10.25 -5.39 -8.51
CA ARG A 86 -9.92 -4.78 -9.81
C ARG A 86 -10.79 -3.57 -10.11
N ILE A 87 -10.33 -2.74 -11.06
CA ILE A 87 -11.06 -1.57 -11.55
C ILE A 87 -11.03 -1.54 -13.08
N GLY A 88 -12.12 -1.05 -13.68
CA GLY A 88 -12.25 -0.96 -15.14
C GLY A 88 -12.17 -2.33 -15.82
N HIS A 89 -11.53 -2.36 -16.99
CA HIS A 89 -11.32 -3.58 -17.80
C HIS A 89 -10.02 -4.31 -17.44
N ALA A 90 -9.55 -4.21 -16.20
CA ALA A 90 -8.40 -4.98 -15.74
C ALA A 90 -8.62 -6.47 -16.08
N PRO A 91 -7.60 -7.19 -16.58
CA PRO A 91 -7.73 -8.60 -16.93
C PRO A 91 -8.24 -9.42 -15.75
N GLU A 92 -9.06 -10.42 -16.03
CA GLU A 92 -9.49 -11.35 -14.99
C GLU A 92 -8.29 -12.13 -14.46
N ARG A 93 -8.36 -12.50 -13.17
CA ARG A 93 -7.36 -13.36 -12.54
C ARG A 93 -7.22 -14.63 -13.35
N GLY A 94 -6.08 -14.81 -14.01
CA GLY A 94 -5.85 -15.94 -14.88
C GLY A 94 -5.55 -17.21 -14.09
N THR A 95 -6.30 -18.26 -14.35
CA THR A 95 -5.86 -19.62 -14.04
C THR A 95 -4.72 -19.97 -14.99
N ALA A 96 -3.54 -20.26 -14.48
CA ALA A 96 -2.37 -20.79 -15.19
C ALA A 96 -1.76 -19.96 -16.34
N GLY A 97 -2.37 -18.87 -16.75
CA GLY A 97 -1.90 -18.05 -17.88
C GLY A 97 -1.53 -16.61 -17.56
N ARG A 98 -1.67 -16.17 -16.33
CA ARG A 98 -1.06 -14.94 -15.80
C ARG A 98 -1.52 -13.61 -16.38
N THR A 99 -2.80 -13.45 -16.59
CA THR A 99 -3.42 -12.18 -17.00
C THR A 99 -4.19 -11.46 -15.88
N GLY A 100 -3.94 -11.79 -14.62
CA GLY A 100 -4.55 -11.11 -13.46
C GLY A 100 -3.54 -10.83 -12.37
N ALA A 101 -3.88 -9.95 -11.43
CA ALA A 101 -3.04 -9.67 -10.27
C ALA A 101 -2.84 -10.94 -9.42
N ALA A 102 -1.59 -11.21 -9.07
CA ALA A 102 -1.21 -12.28 -8.14
C ALA A 102 -1.58 -11.89 -6.69
N GLY A 103 -1.49 -12.85 -5.79
CA GLY A 103 -1.71 -12.63 -4.36
C GLY A 103 -3.17 -12.53 -3.94
N CYS A 104 -3.37 -12.20 -2.67
CA CYS A 104 -4.67 -12.08 -2.04
C CYS A 104 -5.26 -10.70 -2.25
N THR A 105 -6.33 -10.59 -3.04
CA THR A 105 -7.01 -9.31 -3.24
C THR A 105 -7.78 -8.89 -1.99
N PRO A 106 -8.06 -7.57 -1.81
CA PRO A 106 -8.92 -7.14 -0.70
C PRO A 106 -10.26 -7.88 -0.67
N ALA A 107 -10.83 -8.22 -1.85
CA ALA A 107 -12.10 -8.93 -1.96
C ALA A 107 -12.06 -10.31 -1.28
N ASP A 108 -10.92 -10.99 -1.30
CA ASP A 108 -10.76 -12.33 -0.69
C ASP A 108 -10.83 -12.29 0.85
N ARG A 109 -10.73 -11.11 1.45
CA ARG A 109 -10.77 -10.87 2.91
C ARG A 109 -11.88 -9.92 3.35
N LEU A 110 -12.74 -9.49 2.42
CA LEU A 110 -13.72 -8.44 2.70
C LEU A 110 -14.92 -8.96 3.49
N TYR A 111 -15.56 -10.02 3.02
CA TYR A 111 -16.83 -10.46 3.59
C TYR A 111 -16.64 -11.57 4.63
N VAL A 112 -17.39 -11.46 5.74
CA VAL A 112 -17.46 -12.52 6.75
C VAL A 112 -18.49 -13.55 6.31
N GLN A 113 -18.04 -14.79 6.13
CA GLN A 113 -18.87 -15.91 5.70
C GLN A 113 -19.70 -16.49 6.85
N GLU A 114 -20.60 -17.43 6.57
CA GLU A 114 -21.47 -18.06 7.56
C GLU A 114 -20.70 -18.82 8.66
N ASP A 115 -19.59 -19.44 8.27
CA ASP A 115 -18.69 -20.17 9.18
C ASP A 115 -17.73 -19.26 9.96
N GLY A 116 -17.80 -17.93 9.75
CA GLY A 116 -16.92 -16.94 10.37
C GLY A 116 -15.59 -16.74 9.66
N SER A 117 -15.29 -17.48 8.60
CA SER A 117 -14.12 -17.25 7.74
C SER A 117 -14.29 -15.98 6.91
N LEU A 118 -13.17 -15.50 6.32
CA LEU A 118 -13.20 -14.40 5.37
C LEU A 118 -13.24 -14.91 3.93
N GLY A 119 -13.91 -14.18 3.05
CA GLY A 119 -14.02 -14.55 1.65
C GLY A 119 -14.61 -13.45 0.77
N HIS A 120 -14.71 -13.76 -0.52
CA HIS A 120 -15.19 -12.82 -1.54
C HIS A 120 -16.71 -12.86 -1.78
N LYS A 121 -17.42 -13.86 -1.23
CA LYS A 121 -18.87 -13.98 -1.43
C LYS A 121 -19.58 -12.85 -0.69
N PRO A 122 -20.30 -11.96 -1.38
CA PRO A 122 -21.01 -10.86 -0.73
C PRO A 122 -22.00 -11.34 0.34
N GLY A 123 -22.02 -10.61 1.45
CA GLY A 123 -22.90 -10.85 2.59
C GLY A 123 -23.21 -9.57 3.32
N GLY A 124 -23.98 -9.65 4.41
CA GLY A 124 -24.37 -8.49 5.23
C GLY A 124 -23.28 -8.00 6.17
N ARG A 125 -22.13 -8.67 6.25
CA ARG A 125 -21.06 -8.35 7.20
C ARG A 125 -19.69 -8.33 6.52
N ILE A 126 -18.84 -7.37 6.93
CA ILE A 126 -17.47 -7.23 6.45
C ILE A 126 -16.46 -7.29 7.60
N SER A 127 -15.22 -7.60 7.28
CA SER A 127 -14.11 -7.70 8.23
C SER A 127 -13.60 -6.33 8.68
N MET A 128 -13.42 -5.42 7.74
CA MET A 128 -13.01 -4.02 7.95
C MET A 128 -13.72 -3.14 6.91
N LEU A 129 -13.96 -1.87 7.28
CA LEU A 129 -14.37 -0.86 6.30
C LEU A 129 -13.18 -0.57 5.37
N PRO A 130 -13.27 -0.90 4.05
CA PRO A 130 -12.18 -0.59 3.12
C PRO A 130 -12.09 0.93 2.93
N LEU A 131 -10.89 1.48 3.05
CA LEU A 131 -10.68 2.93 2.97
C LEU A 131 -9.58 3.31 1.99
N THR A 132 -8.33 3.24 2.45
CA THR A 132 -7.19 3.77 1.71
C THR A 132 -6.50 2.70 0.90
N HIS A 133 -5.96 3.06 -0.26
CA HIS A 133 -5.20 2.15 -1.10
C HIS A 133 -4.22 2.89 -2.00
N ASN A 134 -3.27 2.16 -2.52
CA ASN A 134 -2.39 2.63 -3.58
C ASN A 134 -1.84 1.46 -4.39
N ALA A 135 -1.17 1.80 -5.47
CA ALA A 135 -0.34 0.91 -6.26
C ALA A 135 1.05 1.54 -6.34
N ASP A 136 2.02 0.85 -5.76
CA ASP A 136 3.39 1.32 -5.59
C ASP A 136 4.33 0.62 -6.57
N SER A 137 5.50 1.25 -6.80
CA SER A 137 6.57 0.70 -7.63
C SER A 137 7.92 1.07 -7.02
N PHE A 138 8.92 1.26 -7.85
CA PHE A 138 10.22 1.75 -7.46
C PHE A 138 10.41 3.21 -7.90
N VAL A 139 11.33 3.91 -7.24
CA VAL A 139 11.77 5.25 -7.58
C VAL A 139 13.21 5.18 -8.08
N TYR A 140 13.56 6.05 -9.01
CA TYR A 140 14.93 6.23 -9.47
C TYR A 140 15.29 7.70 -9.63
N LEU A 141 16.57 8.02 -9.44
CA LEU A 141 17.11 9.36 -9.69
C LEU A 141 17.37 9.51 -11.20
N GLU A 142 16.78 10.53 -11.84
CA GLU A 142 16.91 10.74 -13.30
C GLU A 142 18.38 10.94 -13.71
N ASP A 143 19.13 11.75 -12.95
CA ASP A 143 20.52 12.08 -13.22
C ASP A 143 21.49 10.87 -12.97
N ALA A 144 21.00 9.81 -12.32
CA ALA A 144 21.77 8.61 -11.98
C ALA A 144 21.38 7.38 -12.82
N LEU A 145 20.36 7.50 -13.67
CA LEU A 145 19.89 6.39 -14.50
C LEU A 145 20.85 6.19 -15.69
N PRO A 146 21.40 4.97 -15.89
CA PRO A 146 22.21 4.65 -17.06
C PRO A 146 21.47 4.86 -18.38
N ALA A 147 22.15 5.39 -19.39
CA ALA A 147 21.55 5.68 -20.70
C ALA A 147 20.96 4.42 -21.38
N SER A 148 21.55 3.24 -21.11
CA SER A 148 21.03 1.96 -21.60
C SER A 148 19.63 1.64 -21.06
N LEU A 149 19.35 1.96 -19.81
CA LEU A 149 18.05 1.77 -19.19
C LEU A 149 17.06 2.88 -19.60
N ALA A 150 17.53 4.12 -19.67
CA ALA A 150 16.70 5.28 -20.02
C ALA A 150 16.05 5.20 -21.41
N GLN A 151 16.58 4.38 -22.31
CA GLN A 151 16.05 4.15 -23.67
C GLN A 151 14.97 3.05 -23.70
N GLY A 152 14.83 2.27 -22.63
CA GLY A 152 13.87 1.17 -22.53
C GLY A 152 12.59 1.54 -21.78
N GLU A 153 11.64 0.61 -21.78
CA GLU A 153 10.48 0.71 -20.90
C GLU A 153 10.90 0.44 -19.45
N GLU A 154 10.33 1.22 -18.53
CA GLU A 154 10.52 0.99 -17.09
C GLU A 154 10.07 -0.42 -16.70
N SER A 155 10.91 -1.13 -15.97
CA SER A 155 10.70 -2.54 -15.60
C SER A 155 11.26 -2.81 -14.20
N TRP A 156 10.61 -3.67 -13.44
CA TRP A 156 11.14 -4.16 -12.16
C TRP A 156 12.54 -4.79 -12.31
N ALA A 157 12.87 -5.30 -13.50
CA ALA A 157 14.22 -5.80 -13.79
C ALA A 157 15.33 -4.77 -13.52
N TRP A 158 15.03 -3.47 -13.54
CA TRP A 158 16.01 -2.42 -13.25
C TRP A 158 16.60 -2.52 -11.84
N LEU A 159 15.86 -3.08 -10.88
CA LEU A 159 16.37 -3.33 -9.52
C LEU A 159 17.50 -4.37 -9.47
N LEU A 160 17.68 -5.16 -10.54
CA LEU A 160 18.74 -6.16 -10.67
C LEU A 160 19.68 -5.87 -11.85
N ALA A 161 19.54 -4.70 -12.49
CA ALA A 161 20.37 -4.32 -13.62
C ALA A 161 21.85 -4.17 -13.19
N PRO A 162 22.80 -4.81 -13.92
CA PRO A 162 24.23 -4.75 -13.57
C PRO A 162 24.79 -3.33 -13.50
N GLU A 163 24.26 -2.41 -14.33
CA GLU A 163 24.67 -1.03 -14.42
C GLU A 163 24.35 -0.21 -13.15
N LEU A 164 23.43 -0.73 -12.32
CA LEU A 164 23.02 -0.14 -11.03
C LEU A 164 23.65 -0.84 -9.82
N ALA A 165 24.57 -1.79 -10.05
CA ALA A 165 25.24 -2.51 -8.98
C ALA A 165 25.86 -1.55 -7.94
N GLY A 166 25.67 -1.85 -6.67
CA GLY A 166 26.12 -1.01 -5.54
C GLY A 166 25.28 0.25 -5.28
N ARG A 167 24.17 0.44 -6.02
CA ARG A 167 23.30 1.62 -5.91
C ARG A 167 21.82 1.30 -5.78
N VAL A 168 21.48 0.07 -5.40
CA VAL A 168 20.12 -0.43 -5.24
C VAL A 168 19.82 -0.64 -3.76
N ALA A 169 18.62 -0.27 -3.30
CA ALA A 169 18.13 -0.68 -2.00
C ALA A 169 16.78 -1.39 -2.11
N LEU A 170 16.51 -2.27 -1.16
CA LEU A 170 15.24 -2.96 -1.03
C LEU A 170 14.63 -2.70 0.35
N GLN A 171 13.34 -2.92 0.47
CA GLN A 171 12.67 -2.85 1.75
C GLN A 171 13.08 -4.02 2.65
N ALA A 172 13.31 -3.74 3.94
CA ALA A 172 13.71 -4.74 4.92
C ALA A 172 12.55 -5.66 5.38
N ASP A 173 11.30 -5.20 5.28
CA ASP A 173 10.14 -6.03 5.60
C ASP A 173 10.03 -7.21 4.64
N ALA A 174 9.99 -8.43 5.19
CA ALA A 174 10.00 -9.65 4.38
C ALA A 174 8.75 -9.79 3.49
N ALA A 175 7.57 -9.41 3.99
CA ALA A 175 6.33 -9.60 3.25
C ALA A 175 6.29 -8.73 1.98
N ILE A 176 6.77 -7.48 2.07
CA ILE A 176 6.74 -6.52 0.96
C ILE A 176 8.03 -6.62 0.14
N GLY A 177 9.19 -6.66 0.80
CA GLY A 177 10.48 -6.72 0.14
C GLY A 177 10.67 -7.95 -0.73
N ALA A 178 10.13 -9.11 -0.31
CA ALA A 178 10.18 -10.33 -1.11
C ALA A 178 9.29 -10.24 -2.35
N ILE A 179 8.14 -9.59 -2.28
CA ILE A 179 7.26 -9.35 -3.44
C ILE A 179 7.97 -8.46 -4.46
N ASP A 180 8.58 -7.33 -4.01
CA ASP A 180 9.32 -6.43 -4.88
C ASP A 180 10.52 -7.15 -5.52
N ALA A 181 11.24 -7.98 -4.76
CA ALA A 181 12.35 -8.77 -5.25
C ALA A 181 11.91 -9.87 -6.24
N ALA A 182 10.79 -10.55 -5.97
CA ALA A 182 10.24 -11.56 -6.89
C ALA A 182 9.79 -10.94 -8.21
N LEU A 183 9.16 -9.75 -8.18
CA LEU A 183 8.86 -8.98 -9.39
C LEU A 183 10.14 -8.67 -10.19
N ALA A 184 11.21 -8.25 -9.51
CA ALA A 184 12.49 -7.95 -10.15
C ALA A 184 13.16 -9.19 -10.74
N VAL A 185 13.18 -10.29 -10.02
CA VAL A 185 13.75 -11.57 -10.44
C VAL A 185 13.00 -12.13 -11.65
N GLN A 186 11.66 -12.12 -11.61
CA GLN A 186 10.83 -12.58 -12.73
C GLN A 186 10.97 -11.68 -13.95
N ALA A 187 10.95 -10.36 -13.78
CA ALA A 187 11.14 -9.39 -14.85
C ALA A 187 12.52 -9.49 -15.51
N SER A 188 13.54 -9.92 -14.74
CA SER A 188 14.90 -10.18 -15.25
C SER A 188 15.04 -11.54 -15.94
N GLY A 189 14.00 -12.37 -15.93
CA GLY A 189 14.04 -13.72 -16.52
C GLY A 189 14.90 -14.73 -15.74
N LEU A 190 15.26 -14.42 -14.48
CA LEU A 190 16.12 -15.28 -13.66
C LEU A 190 15.36 -16.45 -13.05
N MET A 191 14.06 -16.25 -12.75
CA MET A 191 13.16 -17.28 -12.24
C MET A 191 11.73 -16.89 -12.57
N CYS A 192 10.84 -17.88 -12.72
CA CYS A 192 9.38 -17.67 -12.81
C CYS A 192 8.72 -18.18 -11.55
N PHE A 193 7.65 -17.52 -11.12
CA PHE A 193 6.88 -17.88 -9.97
C PHE A 193 5.44 -18.22 -10.41
N ASP A 194 4.81 -19.14 -9.72
CA ASP A 194 3.40 -19.49 -9.97
C ASP A 194 2.46 -18.40 -9.45
N ASP A 195 2.68 -17.94 -8.22
CA ASP A 195 2.01 -16.77 -7.63
C ASP A 195 3.01 -15.96 -6.80
N ILE A 196 3.42 -14.78 -7.29
CA ILE A 196 4.35 -13.88 -6.56
C ILE A 196 3.79 -13.49 -5.19
N GLY A 197 2.48 -13.45 -5.02
CA GLY A 197 1.84 -13.12 -3.74
C GLY A 197 1.71 -14.31 -2.78
N ASN A 198 2.06 -15.54 -3.21
CA ASN A 198 2.02 -16.75 -2.38
C ASN A 198 3.07 -17.77 -2.84
N LEU A 199 4.34 -17.49 -2.54
CA LEU A 199 5.47 -18.31 -2.96
C LEU A 199 5.52 -19.63 -2.19
N SER A 200 5.82 -20.73 -2.89
CA SER A 200 6.14 -22.03 -2.27
C SER A 200 7.50 -21.99 -1.55
N ILE A 201 7.80 -23.00 -0.74
CA ILE A 201 9.11 -23.13 -0.06
C ILE A 201 10.23 -23.15 -1.10
N GLU A 202 10.08 -23.90 -2.19
CA GLU A 202 11.06 -24.03 -3.25
C GLU A 202 11.26 -22.69 -3.99
N GLU A 203 10.19 -21.95 -4.21
CA GLU A 203 10.26 -20.62 -4.83
C GLU A 203 10.94 -19.61 -3.91
N ILE A 204 10.64 -19.64 -2.60
CA ILE A 204 11.32 -18.81 -1.59
C ILE A 204 12.82 -19.14 -1.58
N ASP A 205 13.20 -20.41 -1.57
CA ASP A 205 14.60 -20.82 -1.57
C ASP A 205 15.34 -20.38 -2.83
N GLY A 206 14.72 -20.52 -4.00
CA GLY A 206 15.25 -20.05 -5.27
C GLY A 206 15.43 -18.52 -5.30
N LEU A 207 14.41 -17.78 -4.90
CA LEU A 207 14.46 -16.32 -4.78
C LEU A 207 15.62 -15.88 -3.87
N ILE A 208 15.69 -16.44 -2.66
CA ILE A 208 16.71 -16.06 -1.67
C ILE A 208 18.11 -16.43 -2.14
N ALA A 209 18.31 -17.57 -2.81
CA ALA A 209 19.59 -17.93 -3.37
C ALA A 209 20.09 -16.93 -4.41
N ILE A 210 19.20 -16.49 -5.32
CA ILE A 210 19.49 -15.44 -6.30
C ILE A 210 19.88 -14.13 -5.60
N LEU A 211 19.10 -13.67 -4.64
CA LEU A 211 19.35 -12.41 -3.92
C LEU A 211 20.67 -12.44 -3.11
N ILE A 212 21.01 -13.56 -2.48
CA ILE A 212 22.29 -13.75 -1.78
C ILE A 212 23.46 -13.63 -2.76
N ASP A 213 23.34 -14.22 -3.96
CA ASP A 213 24.38 -14.11 -4.97
C ASP A 213 24.56 -12.66 -5.44
N PHE A 214 23.49 -11.93 -5.72
CA PHE A 214 23.55 -10.49 -6.03
C PHE A 214 24.21 -9.69 -4.89
N LYS A 215 23.82 -9.96 -3.63
CA LYS A 215 24.39 -9.28 -2.47
C LYS A 215 25.89 -9.55 -2.30
N ARG A 216 26.34 -10.78 -2.45
CA ARG A 216 27.76 -11.16 -2.40
C ARG A 216 28.60 -10.46 -3.46
N ARG A 217 28.00 -10.13 -4.60
CA ARG A 217 28.63 -9.32 -5.66
C ARG A 217 28.56 -7.81 -5.39
N GLY A 218 28.03 -7.39 -4.24
CA GLY A 218 27.93 -5.98 -3.87
C GLY A 218 26.84 -5.21 -4.61
N HIS A 219 25.78 -5.88 -5.08
CA HIS A 219 24.72 -5.24 -5.86
C HIS A 219 23.86 -4.28 -5.03
N PHE A 220 23.55 -4.64 -3.80
CA PHE A 220 22.71 -3.84 -2.92
C PHE A 220 23.54 -2.88 -2.06
N ALA A 221 23.18 -1.60 -2.06
CA ALA A 221 23.76 -0.57 -1.19
C ALA A 221 23.18 -0.58 0.23
N GLY A 222 21.97 -1.14 0.42
CA GLY A 222 21.33 -1.19 1.71
C GLY A 222 19.89 -1.69 1.69
N PHE A 223 19.32 -1.66 2.88
CA PHE A 223 17.91 -1.97 3.14
C PHE A 223 17.30 -0.84 3.97
N TRP A 224 16.02 -0.62 3.84
CA TRP A 224 15.32 0.41 4.59
C TRP A 224 14.05 -0.15 5.25
N SER A 225 13.70 0.38 6.41
CA SER A 225 12.53 -0.03 7.21
C SER A 225 11.53 1.10 7.42
N SER A 226 11.89 2.33 7.08
CA SER A 226 11.04 3.51 7.27
C SER A 226 11.11 4.46 6.08
N PHE A 227 10.09 5.33 5.95
CA PHE A 227 10.07 6.39 4.93
C PHE A 227 11.31 7.29 5.01
N ALA A 228 11.75 7.62 6.23
CA ALA A 228 12.90 8.48 6.44
C ALA A 228 14.21 7.80 5.98
N GLU A 229 14.40 6.52 6.29
CA GLU A 229 15.57 5.74 5.83
C GLU A 229 15.57 5.64 4.30
N ALA A 230 14.43 5.31 3.67
CA ALA A 230 14.31 5.24 2.22
C ALA A 230 14.71 6.58 1.56
N ALA A 231 14.20 7.70 2.06
CA ALA A 231 14.53 9.01 1.54
C ALA A 231 16.03 9.34 1.77
N GLN A 232 16.57 9.08 2.96
CA GLN A 232 17.95 9.40 3.29
C GLN A 232 18.99 8.63 2.46
N LEU A 233 18.71 7.38 2.09
CA LEU A 233 19.58 6.62 1.19
C LEU A 233 19.76 7.29 -0.16
N MET A 234 18.70 7.86 -0.73
CA MET A 234 18.75 8.59 -1.99
C MET A 234 19.33 10.00 -1.83
N ILE A 235 18.93 10.75 -0.80
CA ILE A 235 19.44 12.09 -0.51
C ILE A 235 20.96 12.07 -0.30
N ALA A 236 21.47 11.04 0.39
CA ALA A 236 22.89 10.83 0.59
C ALA A 236 23.64 10.30 -0.66
N ASN A 237 22.93 10.15 -1.80
CA ASN A 237 23.46 9.61 -3.07
C ASN A 237 24.08 8.20 -2.94
N LYS A 238 23.66 7.42 -1.95
CA LYS A 238 24.07 6.03 -1.78
C LYS A 238 23.27 5.09 -2.69
N VAL A 239 22.03 5.44 -2.96
CA VAL A 239 21.07 4.67 -3.74
C VAL A 239 20.58 5.50 -4.92
N ALA A 240 20.55 4.89 -6.11
CA ALA A 240 20.01 5.50 -7.31
C ALA A 240 18.61 5.00 -7.65
N ILE A 241 18.27 3.79 -7.19
CA ILE A 241 17.00 3.13 -7.44
C ILE A 241 16.60 2.26 -6.23
N GLN A 242 15.33 2.29 -5.88
CA GLN A 242 14.78 1.44 -4.82
C GLN A 242 13.27 1.34 -4.91
N SER A 243 12.67 0.26 -4.40
CA SER A 243 11.24 0.27 -4.09
C SER A 243 10.94 1.36 -3.05
N ILE A 244 9.75 1.96 -3.09
CA ILE A 244 9.45 3.11 -2.22
C ILE A 244 7.95 3.21 -1.94
N TRP A 245 7.61 3.85 -0.85
CA TRP A 245 6.25 4.28 -0.55
C TRP A 245 6.10 5.80 -0.77
N SER A 246 4.97 6.19 -1.34
CA SER A 246 4.69 7.59 -1.73
C SER A 246 5.08 8.66 -0.70
N PRO A 247 4.91 8.49 0.62
CA PRO A 247 5.32 9.54 1.57
C PRO A 247 6.81 9.86 1.57
N ALA A 248 7.69 8.92 1.22
CA ALA A 248 9.12 9.18 1.15
C ALA A 248 9.47 10.12 -0.01
N THR A 249 8.69 10.17 -1.10
CA THR A 249 8.95 11.06 -2.24
C THR A 249 8.85 12.53 -1.86
N VAL A 250 8.04 12.87 -0.87
CA VAL A 250 7.93 14.26 -0.36
C VAL A 250 9.27 14.75 0.20
N GLU A 251 10.03 13.89 0.86
CA GLU A 251 11.37 14.26 1.36
C GLU A 251 12.37 14.39 0.21
N LEU A 252 12.26 13.59 -0.86
CA LEU A 252 13.09 13.73 -2.05
C LEU A 252 12.82 15.05 -2.77
N GLU A 253 11.56 15.45 -2.90
CA GLU A 253 11.16 16.75 -3.46
C GLU A 253 11.72 17.92 -2.64
N ARG A 254 11.58 17.85 -1.31
CA ARG A 254 12.15 18.88 -0.41
C ARG A 254 13.66 19.00 -0.50
N ALA A 255 14.34 17.88 -0.77
CA ALA A 255 15.78 17.87 -1.00
C ALA A 255 16.19 18.35 -2.41
N GLY A 256 15.22 18.63 -3.28
CA GLY A 256 15.45 19.12 -4.64
C GLY A 256 15.99 18.04 -5.60
N LEU A 257 15.79 16.77 -5.28
CA LEU A 257 16.22 15.68 -6.14
C LEU A 257 15.30 15.54 -7.36
N LYS A 258 15.89 15.24 -8.52
CA LYS A 258 15.17 14.87 -9.72
C LYS A 258 14.97 13.36 -9.73
N PHE A 259 13.77 12.92 -9.53
CA PHE A 259 13.40 11.51 -9.46
C PHE A 259 12.11 11.23 -10.20
N ARG A 260 11.87 9.97 -10.48
CA ARG A 260 10.60 9.48 -11.01
C ARG A 260 10.15 8.24 -10.25
N LEU A 261 8.83 8.15 -10.05
CA LEU A 261 8.14 6.90 -9.70
C LEU A 261 7.90 6.12 -10.98
N ALA A 262 8.50 4.96 -11.08
CA ALA A 262 8.40 4.15 -12.27
C ALA A 262 6.97 3.68 -12.57
N ARG A 263 6.70 3.50 -13.86
CA ARG A 263 5.50 2.85 -14.39
C ARG A 263 5.90 1.52 -15.03
N PRO A 264 6.23 0.48 -14.24
CA PRO A 264 6.80 -0.75 -14.77
C PRO A 264 5.85 -1.42 -15.77
N ARG A 265 6.41 -1.96 -16.84
CA ARG A 265 5.63 -2.70 -17.86
C ARG A 265 4.93 -3.92 -17.26
N GLU A 266 5.47 -4.53 -16.23
CA GLU A 266 4.91 -5.67 -15.50
C GLU A 266 3.72 -5.27 -14.63
N GLY A 267 3.59 -3.98 -14.29
CA GLY A 267 2.55 -3.46 -13.42
C GLY A 267 3.07 -3.13 -12.01
N TYR A 268 2.14 -2.81 -11.12
CA TYR A 268 2.39 -2.32 -9.78
C TYR A 268 2.18 -3.39 -8.72
N ARG A 269 2.84 -3.22 -7.58
CA ARG A 269 2.46 -3.85 -6.31
C ARG A 269 1.43 -2.97 -5.62
N ALA A 270 0.31 -3.55 -5.19
CA ALA A 270 -0.79 -2.80 -4.59
C ALA A 270 -1.09 -3.25 -3.17
N TRP A 271 -1.64 -2.33 -2.38
CA TRP A 271 -2.11 -2.58 -1.03
C TRP A 271 -3.45 -1.92 -0.78
N PHE A 272 -4.20 -2.44 0.18
CA PHE A 272 -5.47 -1.89 0.60
C PHE A 272 -5.57 -1.86 2.12
N GLY A 273 -5.87 -0.68 2.68
CA GLY A 273 -6.09 -0.45 4.09
C GLY A 273 -7.56 -0.27 4.42
N GLY A 274 -7.89 -0.55 5.66
CA GLY A 274 -9.24 -0.39 6.19
C GLY A 274 -9.25 -0.19 7.69
N ILE A 275 -10.42 0.14 8.23
CA ILE A 275 -10.63 0.25 9.68
C ILE A 275 -11.51 -0.89 10.15
N GLY A 276 -10.98 -1.70 11.07
CA GLY A 276 -11.69 -2.75 11.80
C GLY A 276 -12.14 -2.30 13.17
N ILE A 277 -13.20 -2.93 13.67
CA ILE A 277 -13.74 -2.72 15.03
C ILE A 277 -13.26 -3.85 15.92
N SER A 278 -12.71 -3.50 17.09
CA SER A 278 -12.33 -4.48 18.11
C SER A 278 -13.54 -5.30 18.57
N ARG A 279 -13.33 -6.60 18.81
CA ARG A 279 -14.34 -7.47 19.42
C ARG A 279 -14.82 -6.98 20.78
N LEU A 280 -14.04 -6.14 21.48
CA LEU A 280 -14.35 -5.62 22.79
C LEU A 280 -15.17 -4.32 22.74
N ALA A 281 -15.34 -3.72 21.57
CA ALA A 281 -16.18 -2.55 21.40
C ALA A 281 -17.65 -2.95 21.49
N HIS A 282 -18.36 -2.40 22.47
CA HIS A 282 -19.79 -2.64 22.69
C HIS A 282 -20.49 -1.39 23.25
N GLY A 283 -21.82 -1.35 23.19
CA GLY A 283 -22.61 -0.23 23.66
C GLY A 283 -22.17 1.08 23.02
N ARG A 284 -22.08 2.15 23.80
CA ARG A 284 -21.71 3.49 23.32
C ARG A 284 -20.36 3.57 22.59
N VAL A 285 -19.42 2.69 22.93
CA VAL A 285 -18.12 2.61 22.23
C VAL A 285 -18.31 2.07 20.83
N LEU A 286 -19.13 1.04 20.66
CA LEU A 286 -19.48 0.49 19.36
C LEU A 286 -20.25 1.50 18.51
N ASP A 287 -21.21 2.22 19.10
CA ASP A 287 -21.96 3.28 18.42
C ASP A 287 -21.00 4.36 17.90
N ALA A 288 -20.06 4.82 18.74
CA ALA A 288 -19.05 5.79 18.37
C ALA A 288 -18.10 5.26 17.27
N ALA A 289 -17.78 3.96 17.29
CA ALA A 289 -16.98 3.32 16.26
C ALA A 289 -17.69 3.36 14.90
N TYR A 290 -18.98 3.01 14.84
CA TYR A 290 -19.76 3.10 13.60
C TYR A 290 -19.90 4.54 13.10
N GLU A 291 -20.10 5.53 14.00
CA GLU A 291 -20.12 6.93 13.60
C GLU A 291 -18.79 7.38 13.01
N TYR A 292 -17.66 6.94 13.57
CA TYR A 292 -16.34 7.23 13.02
C TYR A 292 -16.11 6.57 11.64
N LEU A 293 -16.54 5.32 11.43
CA LEU A 293 -16.49 4.66 10.15
C LEU A 293 -17.33 5.40 9.10
N ASN A 294 -18.54 5.78 9.45
CA ASN A 294 -19.42 6.55 8.58
C ASN A 294 -18.86 7.94 8.25
N TRP A 295 -18.22 8.61 9.24
CA TRP A 295 -17.57 9.91 9.04
C TRP A 295 -16.44 9.84 7.98
N TRP A 296 -15.67 8.75 7.93
CA TRP A 296 -14.67 8.54 6.89
C TRP A 296 -15.29 8.56 5.49
N LEU A 297 -16.50 8.03 5.35
CA LEU A 297 -17.20 7.97 4.06
C LEU A 297 -17.91 9.28 3.67
N GLU A 298 -17.91 10.31 4.53
CA GLU A 298 -18.45 11.64 4.19
C GLU A 298 -17.54 12.44 3.24
N GLY A 299 -16.32 11.98 2.97
CA GLY A 299 -15.45 12.45 1.89
C GLY A 299 -14.35 13.43 2.32
N TRP A 300 -14.51 14.22 3.38
CA TRP A 300 -13.48 15.18 3.79
C TRP A 300 -12.14 14.51 4.13
N ALA A 301 -12.19 13.45 4.90
CA ALA A 301 -11.00 12.68 5.26
C ALA A 301 -10.34 12.04 4.02
N GLY A 302 -11.17 11.54 3.09
CA GLY A 302 -10.72 11.03 1.80
C GLY A 302 -10.00 12.06 0.95
N ALA A 303 -10.55 13.27 0.82
CA ALA A 303 -9.88 14.39 0.14
C ALA A 303 -8.54 14.76 0.80
N THR A 304 -8.48 14.66 2.14
CA THR A 304 -7.25 14.93 2.90
C THR A 304 -6.15 13.91 2.59
N VAL A 305 -6.46 12.61 2.57
CA VAL A 305 -5.47 11.58 2.24
C VAL A 305 -5.11 11.58 0.74
N ALA A 306 -6.04 11.98 -0.15
CA ALA A 306 -5.76 12.13 -1.57
C ALA A 306 -4.67 13.18 -1.84
N ARG A 307 -4.63 14.29 -1.04
CA ARG A 307 -3.58 15.31 -1.10
C ARG A 307 -2.20 14.81 -0.65
N GLN A 308 -2.10 13.59 -0.17
CA GLN A 308 -0.86 12.90 0.15
C GLN A 308 -0.47 11.84 -0.89
N GLY A 309 -1.25 11.72 -1.96
CA GLY A 309 -1.02 10.76 -3.02
C GLY A 309 -1.69 9.40 -2.83
N PHE A 310 -2.48 9.20 -1.77
CA PHE A 310 -3.28 7.99 -1.58
C PHE A 310 -4.64 8.10 -2.25
N TYR A 311 -5.28 6.96 -2.45
CA TYR A 311 -6.66 6.89 -2.94
C TYR A 311 -7.59 6.40 -1.84
N ILE A 312 -8.87 6.69 -2.00
CA ILE A 312 -9.92 6.27 -1.06
C ILE A 312 -10.98 5.43 -1.79
N SER A 313 -11.66 4.59 -1.03
CA SER A 313 -12.65 3.65 -1.58
C SER A 313 -13.96 4.30 -2.07
N ASN A 314 -14.26 5.55 -1.66
CA ASN A 314 -15.42 6.33 -2.16
C ASN A 314 -14.98 7.67 -2.75
N PRO A 315 -14.27 7.67 -3.88
CA PRO A 315 -13.61 8.85 -4.43
C PRO A 315 -14.59 9.97 -4.82
N GLU A 316 -15.78 9.65 -5.33
CA GLU A 316 -16.75 10.66 -5.75
C GLU A 316 -17.22 11.55 -4.59
N ARG A 317 -17.37 10.99 -3.39
CA ARG A 317 -17.67 11.75 -2.18
C ARG A 317 -16.51 12.66 -1.80
N SER A 318 -15.29 12.18 -1.92
CA SER A 318 -14.08 12.97 -1.67
C SER A 318 -13.91 14.12 -2.66
N ARG A 319 -14.37 13.96 -3.90
CA ARG A 319 -14.38 14.99 -4.93
C ARG A 319 -15.11 16.26 -4.50
N GLU A 320 -16.20 16.13 -3.73
CA GLU A 320 -16.97 17.27 -3.21
C GLU A 320 -16.13 18.17 -2.26
N HIS A 321 -15.04 17.64 -1.72
CA HIS A 321 -14.11 18.34 -0.82
C HIS A 321 -12.77 18.71 -1.48
N MET A 322 -12.69 18.59 -2.81
CA MET A 322 -11.52 18.92 -3.61
C MET A 322 -11.86 20.01 -4.62
N LYS A 323 -10.88 20.86 -4.95
CA LYS A 323 -11.03 21.77 -6.10
C LYS A 323 -10.93 20.97 -7.40
N PRO A 324 -11.52 21.48 -8.51
CA PRO A 324 -11.44 20.78 -9.80
C PRO A 324 -10.02 20.46 -10.27
N ASP A 325 -9.06 21.36 -10.04
CA ASP A 325 -7.65 21.16 -10.40
C ASP A 325 -6.95 20.12 -9.50
N GLU A 326 -7.30 20.04 -8.20
CA GLU A 326 -6.83 18.97 -7.32
C GLU A 326 -7.33 17.59 -7.80
N TRP A 327 -8.63 17.49 -8.14
CA TRP A 327 -9.21 16.26 -8.68
C TRP A 327 -8.54 15.87 -10.00
N ALA A 328 -8.42 16.81 -10.93
CA ALA A 328 -7.78 16.59 -12.22
C ALA A 328 -6.35 16.05 -12.07
N TYR A 329 -5.58 16.57 -11.12
CA TYR A 329 -4.22 16.08 -10.85
C TYR A 329 -4.22 14.70 -10.19
N TRP A 330 -4.95 14.55 -9.07
CA TRP A 330 -4.86 13.34 -8.25
C TRP A 330 -5.57 12.13 -8.84
N TYR A 331 -6.72 12.33 -9.52
CA TYR A 331 -7.54 11.24 -10.05
C TYR A 331 -7.51 11.13 -11.58
N ASP A 332 -7.51 12.22 -12.31
CA ASP A 332 -7.52 12.17 -13.77
C ASP A 332 -6.11 12.14 -14.38
N GLY A 333 -5.05 12.35 -13.57
CA GLY A 333 -3.67 12.33 -14.01
C GLY A 333 -3.28 13.54 -14.87
N ALA A 334 -4.02 14.62 -14.78
CA ALA A 334 -3.73 15.86 -15.49
C ALA A 334 -2.51 16.58 -14.90
N ARG A 335 -1.89 17.45 -15.70
CA ARG A 335 -0.85 18.37 -15.23
C ARG A 335 -1.43 19.34 -14.21
N ALA A 336 -0.74 19.61 -13.11
CA ALA A 336 -1.14 20.63 -12.15
C ALA A 336 -1.22 22.00 -12.84
N SER A 337 -2.41 22.59 -12.86
CA SER A 337 -2.64 23.91 -13.48
C SER A 337 -2.19 25.05 -12.60
N THR A 338 -2.19 24.81 -11.29
CA THR A 338 -1.77 25.75 -10.23
C THR A 338 -0.95 25.00 -9.19
N ASP A 339 -0.36 25.72 -8.22
CA ASP A 339 0.21 25.09 -7.04
C ASP A 339 -0.89 24.44 -6.21
N LEU A 340 -0.80 23.13 -5.98
CA LEU A 340 -1.81 22.38 -5.24
C LEU A 340 -1.43 22.24 -3.76
N PRO A 341 -2.42 22.36 -2.86
CA PRO A 341 -2.16 22.28 -1.43
C PRO A 341 -1.87 20.84 -0.99
N GLY A 342 -1.03 20.70 -0.01
CA GLY A 342 -0.89 19.48 0.77
C GLY A 342 -2.04 19.30 1.77
N PRO A 343 -2.02 18.23 2.55
CA PRO A 343 -3.10 17.88 3.48
C PRO A 343 -3.32 18.92 4.60
N THR A 344 -2.32 19.73 4.91
CA THR A 344 -2.36 20.82 5.91
C THR A 344 -2.29 22.21 5.26
N SER A 345 -2.74 22.36 4.03
CA SER A 345 -2.76 23.61 3.25
C SER A 345 -1.38 24.17 2.88
N LYS A 346 -0.28 23.47 3.16
CA LYS A 346 1.04 23.84 2.62
C LYS A 346 1.13 23.36 1.17
N HIS A 347 1.73 24.16 0.30
CA HIS A 347 1.95 23.77 -1.10
C HIS A 347 2.82 22.50 -1.14
N LEU A 348 2.33 21.51 -1.88
CA LEU A 348 3.02 20.23 -2.05
C LEU A 348 3.36 19.98 -3.52
N VAL A 349 2.43 20.29 -4.45
CA VAL A 349 2.60 20.04 -5.88
C VAL A 349 2.72 21.37 -6.60
N PRO A 350 3.87 21.67 -7.21
CA PRO A 350 4.04 22.90 -7.98
C PRO A 350 3.26 22.85 -9.31
N ALA A 351 2.84 24.02 -9.76
CA ALA A 351 2.23 24.17 -11.10
C ALA A 351 3.14 23.58 -12.19
N GLY A 352 2.54 22.89 -13.13
CA GLY A 352 3.26 22.24 -14.22
C GLY A 352 3.68 20.81 -13.94
N GLN A 353 3.65 20.32 -12.70
CA GLN A 353 3.97 18.94 -12.36
C GLN A 353 2.95 17.96 -12.95
N VAL A 354 3.43 16.80 -13.38
CA VAL A 354 2.61 15.67 -13.84
C VAL A 354 2.80 14.52 -12.85
N ARG A 355 1.71 13.92 -12.43
CA ARG A 355 1.76 12.76 -11.55
C ARG A 355 2.25 11.53 -12.30
N ASP A 356 3.31 10.89 -11.78
CA ASP A 356 3.78 9.63 -12.33
C ASP A 356 2.70 8.54 -12.23
N GLY A 357 2.62 7.68 -13.25
CA GLY A 357 1.62 6.59 -13.33
C GLY A 357 0.27 7.00 -13.90
N GLY A 358 0.03 8.30 -14.18
CA GLY A 358 -1.18 8.79 -14.83
C GLY A 358 -2.41 8.82 -13.93
N SER A 359 -3.60 8.59 -14.51
CA SER A 359 -4.87 8.62 -13.79
C SER A 359 -5.02 7.47 -12.78
N TYR A 360 -5.97 7.63 -11.84
CA TYR A 360 -6.38 6.59 -10.91
C TYR A 360 -6.69 5.26 -11.62
N VAL A 361 -7.53 5.33 -12.66
CA VAL A 361 -7.91 4.14 -13.43
C VAL A 361 -6.71 3.53 -14.13
N ALA A 362 -5.86 4.35 -14.79
CA ALA A 362 -4.68 3.86 -15.48
C ALA A 362 -3.70 3.15 -14.53
N ARG A 363 -3.53 3.66 -13.31
CA ARG A 363 -2.67 3.05 -12.30
C ARG A 363 -3.29 1.77 -11.72
N MET A 364 -4.53 1.82 -11.26
CA MET A 364 -5.18 0.69 -10.60
C MET A 364 -5.54 -0.46 -11.54
N SER A 365 -5.70 -0.21 -12.85
CA SER A 365 -5.89 -1.28 -13.84
C SER A 365 -4.63 -2.08 -14.16
N ARG A 366 -3.46 -1.66 -13.66
CA ARG A 366 -2.16 -2.30 -13.92
C ARG A 366 -1.56 -2.93 -12.67
N ILE A 367 -2.37 -3.35 -11.72
CA ILE A 367 -1.90 -4.09 -10.56
C ILE A 367 -1.43 -5.48 -10.99
N ALA A 368 -0.15 -5.77 -10.75
CA ALA A 368 0.47 -7.08 -11.01
C ALA A 368 0.31 -8.02 -9.80
N VAL A 369 0.42 -7.49 -8.58
CA VAL A 369 0.33 -8.27 -7.34
C VAL A 369 -0.26 -7.42 -6.22
N TRP A 370 -1.05 -8.05 -5.37
CA TRP A 370 -1.49 -7.49 -4.10
C TRP A 370 -0.56 -7.91 -2.97
N ASP A 371 -0.27 -7.00 -2.05
CA ASP A 371 0.43 -7.35 -0.81
C ASP A 371 -0.32 -8.48 -0.11
N SER A 372 0.43 -9.48 0.31
CA SER A 372 -0.12 -10.71 0.93
C SER A 372 0.73 -11.12 2.11
N VAL A 373 0.10 -11.74 3.10
CA VAL A 373 0.78 -12.65 4.02
C VAL A 373 0.71 -14.05 3.37
N MET A 374 1.85 -14.53 2.90
CA MET A 374 1.94 -15.82 2.22
C MET A 374 1.68 -16.98 3.19
N ASP A 375 1.23 -18.12 2.70
CA ASP A 375 1.05 -19.32 3.53
C ASP A 375 2.35 -19.69 4.25
N GLU A 376 3.49 -19.57 3.56
CA GLU A 376 4.83 -19.84 4.08
C GLU A 376 5.52 -18.59 4.72
N HIS A 377 4.72 -17.64 5.25
CA HIS A 377 5.22 -16.36 5.77
C HIS A 377 6.35 -16.53 6.81
N ASN A 378 6.19 -17.43 7.76
CA ASN A 378 7.22 -17.64 8.79
C ASN A 378 8.53 -18.19 8.21
N TYR A 379 8.43 -19.02 7.17
CA TYR A 379 9.58 -19.51 6.42
C TYR A 379 10.25 -18.37 5.67
N LEU A 380 9.47 -17.58 4.95
CA LEU A 380 9.92 -16.40 4.21
C LEU A 380 10.68 -15.41 5.11
N VAL A 381 10.13 -15.05 6.28
CA VAL A 381 10.77 -14.12 7.23
C VAL A 381 12.15 -14.63 7.67
N ARG A 382 12.28 -15.93 7.94
CA ARG A 382 13.57 -16.55 8.32
C ARG A 382 14.57 -16.47 7.17
N ARG A 383 14.16 -16.85 5.96
CA ARG A 383 15.02 -16.85 4.77
C ARG A 383 15.41 -15.42 4.34
N TRP A 384 14.47 -14.46 4.45
CA TRP A 384 14.74 -13.04 4.20
C TRP A 384 15.76 -12.47 5.19
N THR A 385 15.65 -12.85 6.44
CA THR A 385 16.64 -12.47 7.47
C THR A 385 18.04 -13.02 7.15
N GLU A 386 18.13 -14.26 6.65
CA GLU A 386 19.39 -14.85 6.19
C GLU A 386 19.98 -14.03 5.02
N PHE A 387 19.17 -13.68 4.01
CA PHE A 387 19.58 -12.82 2.93
C PHE A 387 20.10 -11.47 3.44
N MET A 388 19.38 -10.81 4.33
CA MET A 388 19.82 -9.51 4.86
C MET A 388 21.13 -9.59 5.68
N ARG A 389 21.50 -10.74 6.20
CA ARG A 389 22.73 -10.95 6.98
C ARG A 389 23.91 -11.54 6.20
N SER A 390 23.68 -12.09 4.99
CA SER A 390 24.69 -12.78 4.16
C SER A 390 25.82 -11.90 3.61
#